data_22d45b1a99205b765e3567bf1b38b44c
#
_entry.id   22d45b1a99205b765e3567bf1b38b44c
#
_cell.length_a   1.000
_cell.length_b   1.000
_cell.length_c   1.000
_cell.angle_alpha   90.00
_cell.angle_beta   90.00
_cell.angle_gamma   90.00
#
_symmetry.space_group_name_H-M   'P 1'
#
loop_
_entity.id
_entity.type
_entity.pdbx_description
1 polymer ?
#
loop_
_entity_poly.entity_id
_entity_poly.type
_entity_poly.pdbx_seq_one_letter_code
_entity_poly.pdbx_strand_id
1 'polypeptide(L)'
;MPRELLKGNVAMAEAAVRAGLEGYFGYPITPQTELLEWMSHRMPELGRAFLQAESEVAAINMVYGAACTGKRVMTSSSSPGVSLMMEGLSYIAGTEVPAVLINVMRGGPGLGNIAPS
;
A
#
# COMPACT_ATOMS: atom_id res chain seq x y z
N MET A 1 1.37 21.58 3.09
CA MET A 1 1.68 20.74 2.28
C MET A 1 0.71 19.62 1.95
N PRO A 2 -0.57 19.71 2.40
CA PRO A 2 -1.51 18.66 2.00
C PRO A 2 -1.59 18.47 0.48
N ARG A 3 -1.55 19.56 -0.26
CA ARG A 3 -1.65 19.46 -1.72
C ARG A 3 -0.46 18.71 -2.32
N GLU A 4 0.74 18.96 -1.81
CA GLU A 4 1.92 18.28 -2.30
C GLU A 4 1.87 16.79 -1.94
N LEU A 5 1.40 16.48 -0.74
CA LEU A 5 1.26 15.09 -0.32
C LEU A 5 0.28 14.36 -1.21
N LEU A 6 -0.85 14.98 -1.54
CA LEU A 6 -1.82 14.38 -2.44
C LEU A 6 -1.23 14.10 -3.80
N LYS A 7 -0.49 15.06 -4.35
CA LYS A 7 0.18 14.86 -5.64
C LYS A 7 1.18 13.72 -5.58
N GLY A 8 1.93 13.65 -4.48
CA GLY A 8 2.90 12.57 -4.30
C GLY A 8 2.23 11.21 -4.25
N ASN A 9 1.15 11.09 -3.50
CA ASN A 9 0.41 9.84 -3.40
C ASN A 9 -0.13 9.42 -4.76
N VAL A 10 -0.73 10.34 -5.49
CA VAL A 10 -1.30 10.05 -6.80
C VAL A 10 -0.18 9.71 -7.78
N ALA A 11 0.94 10.41 -7.73
CA ALA A 11 2.06 10.14 -8.62
C ALA A 11 2.61 8.73 -8.41
N MET A 12 2.75 8.31 -7.15
CA MET A 12 3.22 6.97 -6.83
C MET A 12 2.22 5.91 -7.30
N ALA A 13 0.93 6.16 -7.10
CA ALA A 13 -0.10 5.24 -7.53
C ALA A 13 -0.10 5.09 -9.04
N GLU A 14 -0.02 6.20 -9.76
CA GLU A 14 -0.02 6.17 -11.21
C GLU A 14 1.22 5.46 -11.74
N ALA A 15 2.38 5.71 -11.12
CA ALA A 15 3.60 5.05 -11.54
C ALA A 15 3.50 3.54 -11.37
N ALA A 16 2.91 3.08 -10.28
CA ALA A 16 2.73 1.65 -10.04
C ALA A 16 1.82 1.03 -11.10
N VAL A 17 0.73 1.72 -11.44
CA VAL A 17 -0.19 1.23 -12.46
C VAL A 17 0.51 1.15 -13.80
N ARG A 18 1.30 2.16 -14.18
CA ARG A 18 2.03 2.16 -15.44
C ARG A 18 3.12 1.10 -15.48
N ALA A 19 3.64 0.71 -14.32
CA ALA A 19 4.63 -0.36 -14.24
C ALA A 19 4.02 -1.75 -14.36
N GLY A 20 2.69 -1.82 -14.48
CA GLY A 20 2.02 -3.11 -14.68
C GLY A 20 1.46 -3.72 -13.42
N LEU A 21 1.13 -2.90 -12.42
CA LEU A 21 0.54 -3.40 -11.19
C LEU A 21 -0.76 -4.14 -11.49
N GLU A 22 -0.90 -5.35 -10.98
CA GLU A 22 -2.06 -6.20 -11.24
C GLU A 22 -3.01 -6.27 -10.05
N GLY A 23 -2.54 -6.01 -8.85
CA GLY A 23 -3.40 -6.04 -7.67
C GLY A 23 -2.93 -5.08 -6.59
N TYR A 24 -3.89 -4.47 -5.92
CA TYR A 24 -3.64 -3.59 -4.80
C TYR A 24 -4.55 -4.01 -3.64
N PHE A 25 -3.96 -4.15 -2.47
CA PHE A 25 -4.67 -4.52 -1.25
C PHE A 25 -4.25 -3.55 -0.17
N GLY A 26 -5.22 -2.93 0.49
CA GLY A 26 -4.85 -1.91 1.46
C GLY A 26 -5.89 -1.68 2.52
N TYR A 27 -5.47 -0.98 3.56
CA TYR A 27 -6.32 -0.54 4.65
C TYR A 27 -6.05 0.95 4.88
N PRO A 28 -7.09 1.77 4.99
CA PRO A 28 -6.88 3.22 5.05
C PRO A 28 -6.19 3.66 6.34
N ILE A 29 -5.21 4.54 6.18
CA ILE A 29 -4.51 5.17 7.29
C ILE A 29 -3.95 6.50 6.78
N THR A 30 -4.12 7.56 7.57
CA THR A 30 -3.59 8.86 7.21
C THR A 30 -2.07 8.84 7.30
N PRO A 31 -1.32 9.40 6.35
CA PRO A 31 -1.78 10.20 5.20
C PRO A 31 -1.83 9.43 3.87
N GLN A 32 -1.87 8.11 3.86
CA GLN A 32 -1.88 7.37 2.59
C GLN A 32 -3.29 7.12 2.04
N THR A 33 -4.33 7.64 2.70
CA THR A 33 -5.69 7.38 2.29
C THR A 33 -5.97 7.82 0.85
N GLU A 34 -5.38 8.94 0.42
CA GLU A 34 -5.57 9.40 -0.95
C GLU A 34 -5.05 8.42 -1.98
N LEU A 35 -3.95 7.76 -1.68
CA LEU A 35 -3.41 6.74 -2.57
C LEU A 35 -4.40 5.58 -2.68
N LEU A 36 -4.92 5.15 -1.55
CA LEU A 36 -5.89 4.05 -1.52
C LEU A 36 -7.15 4.42 -2.29
N GLU A 37 -7.65 5.65 -2.10
CA GLU A 37 -8.84 6.11 -2.81
C GLU A 37 -8.60 6.15 -4.31
N TRP A 38 -7.44 6.63 -4.74
CA TRP A 38 -7.13 6.67 -6.16
C TRP A 38 -7.13 5.26 -6.75
N MET A 39 -6.52 4.31 -6.04
CA MET A 39 -6.47 2.92 -6.47
C MET A 39 -7.86 2.30 -6.53
N SER A 40 -8.74 2.68 -5.60
CA SER A 40 -10.09 2.12 -5.55
C SER A 40 -10.91 2.46 -6.78
N HIS A 41 -10.58 3.56 -7.45
CA HIS A 41 -11.24 3.95 -8.67
C HIS A 41 -10.51 3.44 -9.90
N ARG A 42 -9.19 3.55 -9.91
CA ARG A 42 -8.42 3.28 -11.11
C ARG A 42 -8.26 1.79 -11.41
N MET A 43 -8.03 0.99 -10.37
CA MET A 43 -7.79 -0.44 -10.58
C MET A 43 -9.00 -1.13 -11.21
N PRO A 44 -10.23 -0.92 -10.70
CA PRO A 44 -11.40 -1.52 -11.36
C PRO A 44 -11.60 -1.03 -12.79
N GLU A 45 -11.32 0.25 -13.08
CA GLU A 45 -11.43 0.77 -14.43
C GLU A 45 -10.55 0.01 -15.41
N LEU A 46 -9.40 -0.46 -14.94
CA LEU A 46 -8.45 -1.19 -15.76
C LEU A 46 -8.67 -2.69 -15.73
N GLY A 47 -9.71 -3.15 -15.05
CA GLY A 47 -9.95 -4.58 -14.90
C GLY A 47 -8.95 -5.27 -14.00
N ARG A 48 -8.32 -4.53 -13.11
CA ARG A 48 -7.32 -5.05 -12.19
C ARG A 48 -7.89 -5.15 -10.78
N ALA A 49 -7.23 -5.95 -9.93
CA ALA A 49 -7.76 -6.24 -8.60
C ALA A 49 -7.52 -5.09 -7.63
N PHE A 50 -8.57 -4.75 -6.89
CA PHE A 50 -8.49 -3.85 -5.76
C PHE A 50 -9.33 -4.44 -4.64
N LEU A 51 -8.75 -4.47 -3.44
CA LEU A 51 -9.49 -4.94 -2.27
C LEU A 51 -9.06 -4.13 -1.06
N GLN A 52 -10.04 -3.59 -0.36
CA GLN A 52 -9.78 -2.95 0.92
C GLN A 52 -9.86 -4.02 1.99
N ALA A 53 -8.73 -4.25 2.66
CA ALA A 53 -8.65 -5.26 3.70
C ALA A 53 -9.26 -4.73 5.01
N GLU A 54 -9.52 -5.65 5.91
CA GLU A 54 -10.11 -5.30 7.21
C GLU A 54 -9.07 -4.79 8.21
N SER A 55 -7.78 -4.94 7.89
CA SER A 55 -6.69 -4.46 8.75
C SER A 55 -5.39 -4.49 7.95
N GLU A 56 -4.36 -3.87 8.51
CA GLU A 56 -3.03 -3.91 7.89
C GLU A 56 -2.49 -5.33 7.83
N VAL A 57 -2.74 -6.12 8.88
CA VAL A 57 -2.27 -7.50 8.90
C VAL A 57 -2.95 -8.30 7.79
N ALA A 58 -4.25 -8.10 7.60
CA ALA A 58 -4.96 -8.75 6.52
C ALA A 58 -4.41 -8.30 5.16
N ALA A 59 -4.14 -7.01 5.00
CA ALA A 59 -3.64 -6.49 3.73
C ALA A 59 -2.31 -7.12 3.35
N ILE A 60 -1.36 -7.19 4.27
CA ILE A 60 -0.05 -7.73 3.94
C ILE A 60 -0.12 -9.23 3.66
N ASN A 61 -1.01 -9.95 4.33
CA ASN A 61 -1.18 -11.37 4.05
C ASN A 61 -1.81 -11.61 2.69
N MET A 62 -2.74 -10.73 2.28
CA MET A 62 -3.30 -10.80 0.93
C MET A 62 -2.25 -10.53 -0.13
N VAL A 63 -1.38 -9.55 0.12
CA VAL A 63 -0.27 -9.27 -0.78
C VAL A 63 0.63 -10.48 -0.91
N TYR A 64 0.96 -11.10 0.20
CA TYR A 64 1.80 -12.29 0.19
C TYR A 64 1.17 -13.41 -0.64
N GLY A 65 -0.11 -13.71 -0.38
CA GLY A 65 -0.79 -14.76 -1.12
C GLY A 65 -0.88 -14.47 -2.61
N ALA A 66 -1.24 -13.24 -2.97
CA ALA A 66 -1.36 -12.86 -4.38
C ALA A 66 0.00 -12.87 -5.07
N ALA A 67 1.06 -12.43 -4.39
CA ALA A 67 2.40 -12.42 -4.97
C ALA A 67 2.89 -13.84 -5.25
N CYS A 68 2.46 -14.81 -4.45
CA CYS A 68 2.84 -16.20 -4.67
C CYS A 68 2.33 -16.74 -6.00
N THR A 69 1.33 -16.11 -6.59
CA THR A 69 0.82 -16.52 -7.91
C THR A 69 1.60 -15.91 -9.06
N GLY A 70 2.64 -15.14 -8.76
CA GLY A 70 3.43 -14.48 -9.78
C GLY A 70 2.90 -13.15 -10.24
N LYS A 71 1.84 -12.64 -9.60
CA LYS A 71 1.25 -11.35 -9.97
C LYS A 71 2.03 -10.19 -9.35
N ARG A 72 1.97 -9.05 -10.02
CA ARG A 72 2.57 -7.81 -9.51
C ARG A 72 1.58 -7.15 -8.57
N VAL A 73 1.88 -7.16 -7.30
CA VAL A 73 0.94 -6.69 -6.27
C VAL A 73 1.61 -5.69 -5.36
N MET A 74 0.79 -4.86 -4.73
CA MET A 74 1.28 -3.77 -3.91
C MET A 74 0.32 -3.50 -2.76
N THR A 75 0.87 -3.03 -1.67
CA THR A 75 0.11 -2.37 -0.64
C THR A 75 0.81 -1.07 -0.27
N SER A 76 0.10 -0.22 0.45
CA SER A 76 0.67 1.00 0.99
C SER A 76 0.09 1.24 2.37
N SER A 77 0.83 1.95 3.21
CA SER A 77 0.38 2.27 4.55
C SER A 77 1.20 3.46 5.03
N SER A 78 1.03 3.83 6.28
CA SER A 78 1.92 4.80 6.90
C SER A 78 2.54 4.15 8.13
N SER A 79 3.47 4.86 8.78
CA SER A 79 4.35 4.24 9.76
C SER A 79 3.70 3.31 10.78
N PRO A 80 2.58 3.67 11.44
CA PRO A 80 1.98 2.73 12.39
C PRO A 80 1.46 1.47 11.73
N GLY A 81 0.89 1.59 10.52
CA GLY A 81 0.38 0.43 9.80
C GLY A 81 1.51 -0.46 9.31
N VAL A 82 2.62 0.12 8.89
CA VAL A 82 3.78 -0.67 8.47
C VAL A 82 4.29 -1.52 9.63
N SER A 83 4.27 -0.97 10.84
CA SER A 83 4.67 -1.75 12.01
C SER A 83 3.81 -2.99 12.19
N LEU A 84 2.52 -2.89 11.92
CA LEU A 84 1.62 -4.04 12.02
C LEU A 84 1.85 -5.06 10.92
N MET A 85 2.53 -4.68 9.85
CA MET A 85 2.79 -5.55 8.71
C MET A 85 4.11 -6.32 8.81
N MET A 86 4.90 -6.08 9.86
CA MET A 86 6.27 -6.59 9.92
C MET A 86 6.36 -8.11 9.79
N GLU A 87 5.46 -8.84 10.42
CA GLU A 87 5.48 -10.30 10.35
C GLU A 87 5.25 -10.77 8.92
N GLY A 88 4.24 -10.19 8.25
CA GLY A 88 3.98 -10.55 6.86
C GLY A 88 5.13 -10.21 5.94
N LEU A 89 5.76 -9.06 6.19
CA LEU A 89 6.94 -8.68 5.40
C LEU A 89 8.08 -9.67 5.58
N SER A 90 8.23 -10.22 6.78
CA SER A 90 9.25 -11.24 7.03
C SER A 90 9.00 -12.48 6.18
N TYR A 91 7.76 -12.91 6.07
CA TYR A 91 7.42 -14.06 5.23
C TYR A 91 7.68 -13.77 3.75
N ILE A 92 7.32 -12.58 3.30
CA ILE A 92 7.56 -12.18 1.91
C ILE A 92 9.05 -12.20 1.61
N ALA A 93 9.86 -11.62 2.50
CA ALA A 93 11.31 -11.59 2.32
C ALA A 93 11.91 -13.00 2.38
N GLY A 94 11.44 -13.81 3.31
CA GLY A 94 11.98 -15.15 3.50
C GLY A 94 11.70 -16.09 2.33
N THR A 95 10.58 -15.90 1.65
CA THR A 95 10.22 -16.72 0.50
C THR A 95 10.61 -16.08 -0.82
N GLU A 96 11.18 -14.87 -0.77
CA GLU A 96 11.63 -14.13 -1.96
C GLU A 96 10.55 -13.90 -2.97
N VAL A 97 9.32 -13.73 -2.51
CA VAL A 97 8.18 -13.43 -3.38
C VAL A 97 8.15 -11.92 -3.65
N PRO A 98 8.05 -11.50 -4.91
CA PRO A 98 8.08 -10.07 -5.21
C PRO A 98 6.78 -9.37 -4.83
N ALA A 99 6.92 -8.26 -4.12
CA ALA A 99 5.80 -7.40 -3.76
C ALA A 99 6.35 -6.01 -3.46
N VAL A 100 5.47 -5.01 -3.54
CA VAL A 100 5.87 -3.63 -3.29
C VAL A 100 5.06 -3.09 -2.11
N LEU A 101 5.76 -2.48 -1.16
CA LEU A 101 5.13 -1.78 -0.05
C LEU A 101 5.56 -0.33 -0.10
N ILE A 102 4.59 0.57 -0.18
CA ILE A 102 4.86 2.00 -0.11
C ILE A 102 4.51 2.50 1.28
N ASN A 103 5.49 3.12 1.92
CA ASN A 103 5.30 3.71 3.24
C ASN A 103 5.16 5.22 3.09
N VAL A 104 3.94 5.72 3.25
CA VAL A 104 3.69 7.16 3.26
C VAL A 104 3.96 7.64 4.68
N MET A 105 5.14 8.19 4.88
CA MET A 105 5.66 8.49 6.21
C MET A 105 4.77 9.42 7.00
N ARG A 106 4.74 9.19 8.30
CA ARG A 106 4.05 10.02 9.26
C ARG A 106 5.00 10.21 10.44
N GLY A 107 5.01 11.40 11.04
CA GLY A 107 5.98 11.71 12.06
C GLY A 107 5.95 10.79 13.26
N GLY A 108 7.13 10.42 13.74
CA GLY A 108 7.32 9.62 14.91
C GLY A 108 6.88 8.18 14.78
N PRO A 109 7.26 7.35 15.73
CA PRO A 109 6.75 5.98 15.80
C PRO A 109 5.35 5.98 16.40
N GLY A 110 4.61 4.92 16.11
CA GLY A 110 3.28 4.74 16.66
C GLY A 110 2.33 5.84 16.26
N LEU A 111 1.72 6.47 17.24
CA LEU A 111 0.69 7.46 16.99
C LEU A 111 1.21 8.81 16.60
N GLY A 112 2.50 9.04 16.58
CA GLY A 112 3.13 10.30 16.25
C GLY A 112 2.27 11.33 15.56
N ASN A 113 2.86 12.40 15.05
CA ASN A 113 2.07 13.40 14.37
C ASN A 113 1.75 12.95 12.95
N ILE A 114 0.69 13.53 12.36
CA ILE A 114 0.25 13.16 11.02
C ILE A 114 0.67 14.17 9.97
N ALA A 115 1.39 15.20 10.37
CA ALA A 115 1.86 16.21 9.43
C ALA A 115 3.03 15.64 8.62
N PRO A 116 3.07 15.95 7.33
CA PRO A 116 4.23 15.55 6.53
C PRO A 116 5.42 16.39 6.94
N SER A 117 6.51 15.78 7.21
CA SER A 117 7.71 16.52 7.63
C SER A 117 8.95 15.74 7.32
#